data_8ba5e50a5d0a2f3fadbdc71db300bc83
#
_entry.id   8ba5e50a5d0a2f3fadbdc71db300bc83
#
_cell.length_a   1.000
_cell.length_b   1.000
_cell.length_c   1.000
_cell.angle_alpha   90.00
_cell.angle_beta   90.00
_cell.angle_gamma   90.00
#
_symmetry.space_group_name_H-M   'P 1'
#
loop_
_entity.id
_entity.type
_entity.pdbx_description
1 polymer ?
#
loop_
_entity_poly.entity_id
_entity_poly.type
_entity_poly.pdbx_seq_one_letter_code
_entity_poly.pdbx_strand_id
1 'polypeptide(L)'
;MPVSTRWSDTTPEAMEVFVALHRRMPASEKAARVLELTDMLYRLSLSDVRRLHPAASEREVFLRMVARRLDRELMLRAYGWHPDLGTPP
;
A
#
# COMPACT_ATOMS: atom_id res chain seq x y z
N MET A 1 -0.34 -28.32 16.47
CA MET A 1 -0.93 -27.02 16.69
C MET A 1 -0.46 -26.06 15.62
N PRO A 2 -1.36 -25.51 14.84
CA PRO A 2 -0.94 -24.55 13.86
C PRO A 2 -0.37 -23.31 14.54
N VAL A 3 0.61 -22.73 13.91
CA VAL A 3 1.14 -21.45 14.39
C VAL A 3 0.05 -20.42 14.26
N SER A 4 -0.27 -19.78 15.38
CA SER A 4 -1.24 -18.74 15.37
C SER A 4 -0.63 -17.49 14.74
N THR A 5 -1.17 -17.06 13.62
CA THR A 5 -0.88 -15.76 13.05
C THR A 5 -2.01 -14.81 13.45
N ARG A 6 -1.85 -13.53 13.18
CA ARG A 6 -2.94 -12.58 13.44
C ARG A 6 -4.22 -12.95 12.70
N TRP A 7 -4.09 -13.54 11.53
CA TRP A 7 -5.24 -14.00 10.75
C TRP A 7 -5.91 -15.21 11.37
N SER A 8 -5.12 -16.15 11.88
CA SER A 8 -5.65 -17.35 12.49
C SER A 8 -6.23 -17.10 13.87
N ASP A 9 -5.92 -15.97 14.51
CA ASP A 9 -6.50 -15.58 15.79
C ASP A 9 -7.93 -15.05 15.64
N THR A 10 -8.34 -14.70 14.42
CA THR A 10 -9.68 -14.18 14.16
C THR A 10 -10.67 -15.33 14.10
N THR A 11 -11.65 -15.33 15.02
CA THR A 11 -12.70 -16.34 15.02
C THR A 11 -13.72 -16.06 13.92
N PRO A 12 -14.45 -17.09 13.45
CA PRO A 12 -15.54 -16.87 12.51
C PRO A 12 -16.59 -15.89 13.02
N GLU A 13 -16.92 -15.95 14.30
CA GLU A 13 -17.89 -15.05 14.94
C GLU A 13 -17.39 -13.60 14.92
N ALA A 14 -16.13 -13.39 15.24
CA ALA A 14 -15.54 -12.06 15.20
C ALA A 14 -15.52 -11.50 13.78
N MET A 15 -15.25 -12.34 12.80
CA MET A 15 -15.26 -11.93 11.38
C MET A 15 -16.68 -11.57 10.93
N GLU A 16 -17.69 -12.32 11.35
CA GLU A 16 -19.08 -12.01 11.04
C GLU A 16 -19.50 -10.64 11.60
N VAL A 17 -19.13 -10.36 12.85
CA VAL A 17 -19.41 -9.06 13.48
C VAL A 17 -18.72 -7.95 12.70
N PHE A 18 -17.47 -8.14 12.35
CA PHE A 18 -16.69 -7.15 11.59
C PHE A 18 -17.35 -6.86 10.24
N VAL A 19 -17.73 -7.89 9.50
CA VAL A 19 -18.41 -7.75 8.21
C VAL A 19 -19.75 -7.03 8.36
N ALA A 20 -20.53 -7.41 9.39
CA ALA A 20 -21.83 -6.79 9.64
C ALA A 20 -21.69 -5.30 9.94
N LEU A 21 -20.69 -4.93 10.77
CA LEU A 21 -20.42 -3.53 11.07
C LEU A 21 -20.03 -2.74 9.82
N HIS A 22 -19.19 -3.33 8.97
CA HIS A 22 -18.81 -2.71 7.73
C HIS A 22 -19.99 -2.50 6.78
N ARG A 23 -20.88 -3.48 6.69
CA ARG A 23 -22.08 -3.38 5.85
C ARG A 23 -23.02 -2.28 6.31
N ARG A 24 -23.09 -2.02 7.62
CA ARG A 24 -23.95 -0.97 8.19
C ARG A 24 -23.37 0.43 8.02
N MET A 25 -22.08 0.51 7.71
CA MET A 25 -21.40 1.79 7.57
C MET A 25 -21.89 2.52 6.32
N PRO A 26 -22.24 3.82 6.42
CA PRO A 26 -22.60 4.60 5.24
C PRO A 26 -21.48 4.62 4.22
N ALA A 27 -21.84 4.74 2.94
CA ALA A 27 -20.85 4.76 1.85
C ALA A 27 -19.82 5.88 2.02
N SER A 28 -20.26 7.05 2.49
CA SER A 28 -19.35 8.18 2.76
C SER A 28 -18.33 7.85 3.84
N GLU A 29 -18.75 7.14 4.90
CA GLU A 29 -17.86 6.74 5.98
C GLU A 29 -16.89 5.65 5.53
N LYS A 30 -17.34 4.70 4.72
CA LYS A 30 -16.48 3.69 4.12
C LYS A 30 -15.41 4.35 3.24
N ALA A 31 -15.81 5.30 2.42
CA ALA A 31 -14.89 6.03 1.55
C ALA A 31 -13.84 6.79 2.38
N ALA A 32 -14.27 7.45 3.44
CA ALA A 32 -13.35 8.17 4.34
C ALA A 32 -12.32 7.22 4.95
N ARG A 33 -12.74 6.04 5.41
CA ARG A 33 -11.81 5.05 5.97
C ARG A 33 -10.83 4.52 4.93
N VAL A 34 -11.29 4.28 3.71
CA VAL A 34 -10.41 3.85 2.62
C VAL A 34 -9.37 4.93 2.33
N LEU A 35 -9.78 6.20 2.30
CA LEU A 35 -8.86 7.31 2.08
C LEU A 35 -7.84 7.43 3.21
N GLU A 36 -8.26 7.27 4.47
CA GLU A 36 -7.35 7.28 5.61
C GLU A 36 -6.30 6.18 5.52
N LEU A 37 -6.72 4.95 5.19
CA LEU A 37 -5.81 3.83 5.02
C LEU A 37 -4.86 4.05 3.86
N THR A 38 -5.36 4.58 2.76
CA THR A 38 -4.55 4.87 1.58
C THR A 38 -3.50 5.94 1.90
N ASP A 39 -3.89 6.99 2.62
CA ASP A 39 -2.97 8.03 3.05
C ASP A 39 -1.89 7.48 3.98
N MET A 40 -2.27 6.63 4.93
CA MET A 40 -1.32 6.00 5.84
C MET A 40 -0.31 5.13 5.07
N LEU A 41 -0.79 4.29 4.15
CA LEU A 41 0.08 3.46 3.33
C LEU A 41 1.02 4.28 2.46
N TYR A 42 0.51 5.38 1.91
CA TYR A 42 1.32 6.32 1.13
C TYR A 42 2.44 6.89 1.98
N ARG A 43 2.13 7.37 3.18
CA ARG A 43 3.13 7.96 4.09
C ARG A 43 4.18 6.95 4.52
N LEU A 44 3.78 5.72 4.83
CA LEU A 44 4.71 4.65 5.18
C LEU A 44 5.63 4.32 4.02
N SER A 45 5.09 4.21 2.82
CA SER A 45 5.86 3.94 1.62
C SER A 45 6.84 5.07 1.32
N LEU A 46 6.39 6.31 1.44
CA LEU A 46 7.22 7.50 1.26
C LEU A 46 8.40 7.51 2.24
N SER A 47 8.11 7.29 3.52
CA SER A 47 9.12 7.23 4.57
C SER A 47 10.15 6.14 4.28
N ASP A 48 9.68 4.97 3.88
CA ASP A 48 10.57 3.84 3.60
C ASP A 48 11.47 4.09 2.39
N VAL A 49 10.91 4.62 1.31
CA VAL A 49 11.70 4.94 0.12
C VAL A 49 12.76 6.00 0.45
N ARG A 50 12.41 7.03 1.21
CA ARG A 50 13.36 8.06 1.62
C ARG A 50 14.45 7.51 2.50
N ARG A 51 14.13 6.56 3.36
CA ARG A 51 15.11 5.91 4.23
C ARG A 51 16.09 5.07 3.41
N LEU A 52 15.61 4.36 2.41
CA LEU A 52 16.43 3.49 1.57
C LEU A 52 17.23 4.28 0.52
N HIS A 53 16.72 5.43 0.11
CA HIS A 53 17.33 6.26 -0.94
C HIS A 53 17.41 7.72 -0.49
N PRO A 54 18.27 8.01 0.50
CA PRO A 54 18.30 9.35 1.10
C PRO A 54 18.73 10.47 0.17
N ALA A 55 19.44 10.13 -0.91
CA ALA A 55 19.89 11.10 -1.90
C ALA A 55 18.98 11.22 -3.12
N ALA A 56 17.87 10.49 -3.13
CA ALA A 56 16.95 10.48 -4.26
C ALA A 56 16.21 11.81 -4.38
N SER A 57 16.02 12.26 -5.61
CA SER A 57 15.16 13.41 -5.90
C SER A 57 13.70 13.08 -5.60
N GLU A 58 12.86 14.10 -5.49
CA GLU A 58 11.42 13.89 -5.28
C GLU A 58 10.81 13.06 -6.41
N ARG A 59 11.25 13.28 -7.65
CA ARG A 59 10.81 12.50 -8.80
C ARG A 59 11.20 11.03 -8.65
N GLU A 60 12.43 10.76 -8.26
CA GLU A 60 12.87 9.37 -8.04
C GLU A 60 12.08 8.71 -6.92
N VAL A 61 11.86 9.42 -5.82
CA VAL A 61 11.04 8.89 -4.71
C VAL A 61 9.66 8.53 -5.20
N PHE A 62 9.02 9.41 -5.96
CA PHE A 62 7.71 9.15 -6.54
C PHE A 62 7.71 7.91 -7.43
N LEU A 63 8.66 7.82 -8.35
CA LEU A 63 8.76 6.68 -9.26
C LEU A 63 8.99 5.36 -8.52
N ARG A 64 9.80 5.37 -7.48
CA ARG A 64 10.04 4.18 -6.67
C ARG A 64 8.80 3.76 -5.88
N MET A 65 8.00 4.72 -5.43
CA MET A 65 6.72 4.43 -4.77
C MET A 65 5.71 3.80 -5.73
N VAL A 66 5.61 4.35 -6.94
CA VAL A 66 4.72 3.80 -7.97
C VAL A 66 5.15 2.39 -8.36
N ALA A 67 6.45 2.15 -8.46
CA ALA A 67 7.00 0.85 -8.81
C ALA A 67 6.64 -0.25 -7.81
N ARG A 68 6.31 0.10 -6.60
CA ARG A 68 5.84 -0.87 -5.60
C ARG A 68 4.43 -1.38 -5.87
N ARG A 69 3.67 -0.67 -6.70
CA ARG A 69 2.27 -0.99 -6.99
C ARG A 69 2.05 -1.49 -8.41
N LEU A 70 2.90 -1.08 -9.34
CA LEU A 70 2.80 -1.50 -10.73
C LEU A 70 3.83 -2.59 -11.01
N ASP A 71 3.46 -3.55 -11.87
CA ASP A 71 4.44 -4.52 -12.31
C ASP A 71 5.46 -3.86 -13.26
N ARG A 72 6.51 -4.61 -13.58
CA ARG A 72 7.60 -4.10 -14.40
C ARG A 72 7.13 -3.61 -15.76
N GLU A 73 6.27 -4.38 -16.41
CA GLU A 73 5.77 -4.03 -17.74
C GLU A 73 4.96 -2.73 -17.71
N LEU A 74 4.06 -2.58 -16.74
CA LEU A 74 3.26 -1.37 -16.59
C LEU A 74 4.13 -0.17 -16.26
N MET A 75 5.16 -0.34 -15.39
CA MET A 75 6.10 0.73 -15.09
C MET A 75 6.83 1.22 -16.32
N LEU A 76 7.37 0.30 -17.12
CA LEU A 76 8.09 0.65 -18.34
C LEU A 76 7.18 1.33 -19.35
N ARG A 77 5.95 0.87 -19.45
CA ARG A 77 4.97 1.43 -20.38
C ARG A 77 4.51 2.82 -19.95
N ALA A 78 4.28 3.02 -18.66
CA ALA A 78 3.75 4.27 -18.13
C ALA A 78 4.83 5.35 -17.95
N TYR A 79 6.02 4.96 -17.47
CA TYR A 79 7.07 5.91 -17.06
C TYR A 79 8.40 5.69 -17.78
N GLY A 80 8.53 4.62 -18.54
CA GLY A 80 9.79 4.31 -19.26
C GLY A 80 10.93 3.93 -18.33
N TRP A 81 10.63 3.53 -17.10
CA TRP A 81 11.66 3.21 -16.10
C TRP A 81 11.16 2.14 -15.14
N HIS A 82 12.11 1.43 -14.51
CA HIS A 82 11.87 0.48 -13.44
C HIS A 82 13.08 0.47 -12.51
N PRO A 83 12.90 0.19 -11.21
CA PRO A 83 14.01 0.18 -10.25
C PRO A 83 15.19 -0.73 -10.63
N ASP A 84 14.96 -1.81 -11.37
CA ASP A 84 16.03 -2.70 -11.81
C ASP A 84 16.95 -2.06 -12.87
N LEU A 85 16.56 -0.92 -13.42
CA LEU A 85 17.37 -0.13 -14.33
C LEU A 85 18.29 0.86 -13.62
N GLY A 86 18.26 0.90 -12.30
CA GLY A 86 19.08 1.80 -11.50
C GLY A 86 18.43 3.16 -11.29
N THR A 87 19.22 4.23 -11.43
CA THR A 87 18.73 5.59 -11.22
C THR A 87 17.85 6.02 -12.39
N PRO A 88 16.67 6.64 -12.15
CA PRO A 88 15.83 7.13 -13.23
C PRO A 88 16.47 8.28 -13.99
N PRO A 89 16.16 8.42 -15.28
CA PRO A 89 16.69 9.51 -16.10
C PRO A 89 16.15 10.87 -15.68
#